data_8587a8082ed3692e2034e90b54e2f322
#
_entry.id   8587a8082ed3692e2034e90b54e2f322
#
_cell.length_a   1.000
_cell.length_b   1.000
_cell.length_c   1.000
_cell.angle_alpha   90.00
_cell.angle_beta   90.00
_cell.angle_gamma   90.00
#
_symmetry.space_group_name_H-M   'P 1'
#
loop_
_entity.id
_entity.type
_entity.pdbx_description
1 polymer ?
#
loop_
_entity_poly.entity_id
_entity_poly.type
_entity_poly.pdbx_seq_one_letter_code
_entity_poly.pdbx_strand_id
1 'polypeptide(L)'
;AQGLEGKQVLGTQAHEYLQTFQALGVRLRDSQKAALETWVQEYRGDLGVALTDVVGMDAFLADFDLYFAKLFDGLRHDSGDPIVWGEKALAHYARLRIDPHTKRLVFSDGLTVERALEIHRHFADRTQLGFGIGTSLTNDVGLEPLNIVMKLTRANGQPVAKLSDSPGKLMCDDQTFLAYLRQVFNVPAPEASRG
;
A
#
# COMPACT_ATOMS: atom_id res chain seq x y z
N ALA A 1 -0.28 -22.63 -16.66
CA ALA A 1 -1.49 -21.79 -16.80
C ALA A 1 -2.80 -22.60 -16.82
N GLN A 2 -2.75 -23.90 -17.09
CA GLN A 2 -3.96 -24.76 -17.04
C GLN A 2 -4.45 -24.84 -15.59
N GLY A 3 -5.69 -24.42 -15.34
CA GLY A 3 -6.30 -24.40 -14.00
C GLY A 3 -6.51 -22.99 -13.40
N LEU A 4 -5.99 -21.95 -14.06
CA LEU A 4 -6.26 -20.56 -13.68
C LEU A 4 -7.30 -19.88 -14.58
N GLU A 5 -7.88 -20.61 -15.51
CA GLU A 5 -8.96 -20.13 -16.36
C GLU A 5 -10.14 -19.68 -15.51
N GLY A 6 -10.57 -18.44 -15.69
CA GLY A 6 -11.62 -17.82 -14.88
C GLY A 6 -11.17 -17.27 -13.51
N LYS A 7 -9.88 -17.30 -13.16
CA LYS A 7 -9.34 -16.58 -11.99
C LYS A 7 -9.09 -15.13 -12.35
N GLN A 8 -9.58 -14.23 -11.52
CA GLN A 8 -9.34 -12.80 -11.70
C GLN A 8 -7.87 -12.49 -11.38
N VAL A 9 -7.16 -11.90 -12.34
CA VAL A 9 -5.84 -11.33 -12.10
C VAL A 9 -6.03 -10.01 -11.36
N LEU A 10 -5.35 -9.86 -10.21
CA LEU A 10 -5.37 -8.63 -9.44
C LEU A 10 -4.21 -7.74 -9.89
N GLY A 11 -4.53 -6.55 -10.36
CA GLY A 11 -3.56 -5.48 -10.57
C GLY A 11 -3.61 -4.49 -9.42
N THR A 12 -2.46 -3.89 -9.11
CA THR A 12 -2.33 -2.89 -8.03
C THR A 12 -1.25 -1.89 -8.38
N GLN A 13 -1.32 -0.73 -7.74
CA GLN A 13 -0.35 0.37 -7.91
C GLN A 13 1.06 -0.04 -7.42
N ALA A 14 2.08 0.57 -8.01
CA ALA A 14 3.47 0.48 -7.53
C ALA A 14 3.82 1.69 -6.66
N HIS A 15 4.76 1.51 -5.72
CA HIS A 15 5.26 2.63 -4.90
C HIS A 15 5.83 3.76 -5.75
N GLU A 16 6.60 3.42 -6.77
CA GLU A 16 7.26 4.35 -7.69
C GLU A 16 6.25 5.26 -8.40
N TYR A 17 5.08 4.73 -8.76
CA TYR A 17 3.98 5.50 -9.33
C TYR A 17 3.53 6.60 -8.36
N LEU A 18 3.17 6.23 -7.13
CA LEU A 18 2.71 7.17 -6.11
C LEU A 18 3.82 8.17 -5.70
N GLN A 19 5.07 7.69 -5.56
CA GLN A 19 6.22 8.56 -5.27
C GLN A 19 6.45 9.60 -6.36
N THR A 20 6.26 9.25 -7.64
CA THR A 20 6.46 10.17 -8.76
C THR A 20 5.57 11.41 -8.64
N PHE A 21 4.34 11.28 -8.14
CA PHE A 21 3.43 12.41 -7.95
C PHE A 21 3.92 13.43 -6.90
N GLN A 22 4.85 13.05 -6.02
CA GLN A 22 5.49 14.01 -5.11
C GLN A 22 6.33 15.06 -5.86
N ALA A 23 6.66 14.83 -7.15
CA ALA A 23 7.53 15.68 -7.97
C ALA A 23 6.89 16.12 -9.31
N LEU A 24 5.60 15.88 -9.55
CA LEU A 24 4.94 16.21 -10.84
C LEU A 24 4.25 17.58 -10.87
N GLY A 25 4.64 18.53 -10.03
CA GLY A 25 4.13 19.90 -10.10
C GLY A 25 2.79 20.13 -9.41
N VAL A 26 2.21 19.12 -8.75
CA VAL A 26 1.14 19.27 -7.79
C VAL A 26 1.70 19.64 -6.42
N ARG A 27 0.89 20.30 -5.56
CA ARG A 27 1.34 20.53 -4.18
C ARG A 27 1.60 19.17 -3.51
N LEU A 28 2.67 19.06 -2.75
CA LEU A 28 3.06 17.81 -2.08
C LEU A 28 1.90 17.22 -1.25
N ARG A 29 1.12 18.07 -0.58
CA ARG A 29 -0.07 17.65 0.19
C ARG A 29 -1.13 16.96 -0.65
N ASP A 30 -1.25 17.33 -1.93
CA ASP A 30 -2.26 16.83 -2.86
C ASP A 30 -1.73 15.67 -3.72
N SER A 31 -0.44 15.31 -3.60
CA SER A 31 0.22 14.34 -4.48
C SER A 31 -0.45 12.97 -4.48
N GLN A 32 -0.88 12.50 -3.31
CA GLN A 32 -1.54 11.21 -3.17
C GLN A 32 -2.92 11.20 -3.83
N LYS A 33 -3.72 12.25 -3.64
CA LYS A 33 -5.02 12.39 -4.32
C LYS A 33 -4.86 12.51 -5.83
N ALA A 34 -3.86 13.27 -6.30
CA ALA A 34 -3.59 13.39 -7.72
C ALA A 34 -3.21 12.04 -8.36
N ALA A 35 -2.43 11.22 -7.65
CA ALA A 35 -2.10 9.87 -8.10
C ALA A 35 -3.34 8.97 -8.17
N LEU A 36 -4.18 8.97 -7.13
CA LEU A 36 -5.42 8.19 -7.11
C LEU A 36 -6.37 8.61 -8.23
N GLU A 37 -6.56 9.92 -8.44
CA GLU A 37 -7.42 10.46 -9.49
C GLU A 37 -6.90 10.09 -10.89
N THR A 38 -5.61 10.24 -11.15
CA THR A 38 -5.00 9.85 -12.43
C THR A 38 -5.17 8.36 -12.71
N TRP A 39 -5.05 7.52 -11.67
CA TRP A 39 -5.28 6.07 -11.79
C TRP A 39 -6.72 5.76 -12.20
N VAL A 40 -7.69 6.42 -11.56
CA VAL A 40 -9.11 6.26 -11.89
C VAL A 40 -9.39 6.71 -13.33
N GLN A 41 -8.83 7.85 -13.75
CA GLN A 41 -9.03 8.37 -15.11
C GLN A 41 -8.44 7.43 -16.19
N GLU A 42 -7.27 6.85 -15.93
CA GLU A 42 -6.58 5.95 -16.86
C GLU A 42 -7.28 4.59 -16.94
N TYR A 43 -7.53 3.95 -15.80
CA TYR A 43 -8.02 2.58 -15.73
C TYR A 43 -9.54 2.44 -15.59
N ARG A 44 -10.26 3.52 -15.31
CA ARG A 44 -11.74 3.60 -15.30
C ARG A 44 -12.44 2.52 -14.47
N GLY A 45 -11.81 2.11 -13.37
CA GLY A 45 -12.29 1.07 -12.46
C GLY A 45 -11.56 -0.26 -12.58
N ASP A 46 -10.82 -0.50 -13.66
CA ASP A 46 -9.93 -1.65 -13.73
C ASP A 46 -8.69 -1.45 -12.83
N LEU A 47 -8.06 -2.56 -12.42
CA LEU A 47 -6.88 -2.57 -11.55
C LEU A 47 -7.07 -1.77 -10.25
N GLY A 48 -8.28 -1.79 -9.71
CA GLY A 48 -8.79 -0.92 -8.65
C GLY A 48 -8.30 -1.27 -7.25
N VAL A 49 -7.03 -1.68 -7.04
CA VAL A 49 -6.46 -1.93 -5.72
C VAL A 49 -5.43 -0.87 -5.37
N ALA A 50 -5.76 -0.01 -4.40
CA ALA A 50 -4.91 1.10 -3.99
C ALA A 50 -3.85 0.67 -2.96
N LEU A 51 -2.61 1.09 -3.19
CA LEU A 51 -1.47 0.87 -2.29
C LEU A 51 -1.47 1.94 -1.19
N THR A 52 -1.30 1.53 0.08
CA THR A 52 -1.64 2.39 1.22
C THR A 52 -0.47 2.96 2.02
N ASP A 53 0.78 2.55 1.74
CA ASP A 53 1.90 2.76 2.66
C ASP A 53 3.03 3.67 2.14
N VAL A 54 2.77 4.46 1.09
CA VAL A 54 3.80 5.41 0.59
C VAL A 54 4.06 6.51 1.62
N VAL A 55 3.01 7.06 2.22
CA VAL A 55 3.12 8.06 3.30
C VAL A 55 2.54 7.53 4.63
N GLY A 56 2.28 6.23 4.71
CA GLY A 56 1.67 5.55 5.85
C GLY A 56 0.15 5.46 5.76
N MET A 57 -0.39 4.40 6.38
CA MET A 57 -1.81 4.04 6.29
C MET A 57 -2.75 5.16 6.78
N ASP A 58 -2.44 5.82 7.89
CA ASP A 58 -3.33 6.83 8.46
C ASP A 58 -3.41 8.08 7.56
N ALA A 59 -2.28 8.49 6.98
CA ALA A 59 -2.23 9.59 6.02
C ALA A 59 -2.93 9.22 4.70
N PHE A 60 -2.80 7.97 4.27
CA PHE A 60 -3.53 7.45 3.12
C PHE A 60 -5.04 7.51 3.35
N LEU A 61 -5.55 6.99 4.46
CA LEU A 61 -6.98 6.97 4.77
C LEU A 61 -7.59 8.37 4.94
N ALA A 62 -6.79 9.38 5.31
CA ALA A 62 -7.23 10.77 5.34
C ALA A 62 -7.53 11.34 3.94
N ASP A 63 -6.86 10.84 2.92
CA ASP A 63 -7.03 11.24 1.52
C ASP A 63 -7.99 10.33 0.74
N PHE A 64 -8.14 9.07 1.17
CA PHE A 64 -9.00 8.07 0.55
C PHE A 64 -10.46 8.24 1.02
N ASP A 65 -11.11 9.26 0.50
CA ASP A 65 -12.47 9.64 0.86
C ASP A 65 -13.54 8.72 0.22
N LEU A 66 -14.82 9.10 0.38
CA LEU A 66 -15.95 8.33 -0.16
C LEU A 66 -15.88 8.17 -1.69
N TYR A 67 -15.37 9.17 -2.41
CA TYR A 67 -15.25 9.11 -3.86
C TYR A 67 -14.28 8.00 -4.28
N PHE A 68 -13.06 8.01 -3.76
CA PHE A 68 -12.09 6.95 -4.05
C PHE A 68 -12.53 5.59 -3.52
N ALA A 69 -13.08 5.56 -2.31
CA ALA A 69 -13.53 4.32 -1.70
C ALA A 69 -14.68 3.65 -2.48
N LYS A 70 -15.46 4.40 -3.26
CA LYS A 70 -16.45 3.83 -4.19
C LYS A 70 -15.83 3.31 -5.47
N LEU A 71 -14.84 4.01 -6.02
CA LEU A 71 -14.24 3.69 -7.32
C LEU A 71 -13.21 2.57 -7.27
N PHE A 72 -12.46 2.48 -6.16
CA PHE A 72 -11.49 1.41 -5.98
C PHE A 72 -12.14 0.13 -5.47
N ASP A 73 -11.70 -1.02 -5.98
CA ASP A 73 -12.17 -2.36 -5.58
C ASP A 73 -11.63 -2.76 -4.20
N GLY A 74 -10.51 -2.19 -3.78
CA GLY A 74 -9.89 -2.55 -2.52
C GLY A 74 -8.59 -1.83 -2.20
N LEU A 75 -7.92 -2.32 -1.17
CA LEU A 75 -6.69 -1.78 -0.63
C LEU A 75 -5.60 -2.87 -0.57
N ARG A 76 -4.33 -2.46 -0.70
CA ARG A 76 -3.16 -3.34 -0.58
C ARG A 76 -2.32 -2.98 0.63
N HIS A 77 -2.08 -3.98 1.47
CA HIS A 77 -1.10 -4.00 2.55
C HIS A 77 0.28 -4.36 2.02
N ASP A 78 1.31 -3.55 2.34
CA ASP A 78 2.70 -3.80 1.95
C ASP A 78 3.70 -3.43 3.05
N SER A 79 3.24 -3.08 4.24
CA SER A 79 4.04 -2.87 5.44
C SER A 79 3.20 -2.78 6.71
N GLY A 80 3.84 -3.00 7.87
CA GLY A 80 3.19 -2.99 9.18
C GLY A 80 2.51 -4.32 9.54
N ASP A 81 1.81 -4.33 10.68
CA ASP A 81 1.04 -5.52 11.08
C ASP A 81 -0.22 -5.67 10.22
N PRO A 82 -0.42 -6.81 9.53
CA PRO A 82 -1.52 -6.98 8.61
C PRO A 82 -2.90 -7.01 9.31
N ILE A 83 -2.98 -7.47 10.56
CA ILE A 83 -4.24 -7.50 11.30
C ILE A 83 -4.65 -6.07 11.68
N VAL A 84 -3.73 -5.30 12.26
CA VAL A 84 -3.97 -3.89 12.60
C VAL A 84 -4.34 -3.08 11.36
N TRP A 85 -3.63 -3.30 10.25
CA TRP A 85 -3.91 -2.62 8.98
C TRP A 85 -5.31 -2.98 8.45
N GLY A 86 -5.67 -4.26 8.44
CA GLY A 86 -6.99 -4.72 7.97
C GLY A 86 -8.14 -4.16 8.81
N GLU A 87 -7.98 -4.11 10.15
CA GLU A 87 -8.98 -3.51 11.04
C GLU A 87 -9.15 -2.00 10.77
N LYS A 88 -8.06 -1.27 10.53
CA LYS A 88 -8.14 0.15 10.13
C LYS A 88 -8.89 0.32 8.80
N ALA A 89 -8.62 -0.54 7.81
CA ALA A 89 -9.31 -0.51 6.52
C ALA A 89 -10.82 -0.75 6.67
N LEU A 90 -11.22 -1.78 7.44
CA LEU A 90 -12.64 -2.08 7.68
C LEU A 90 -13.34 -0.96 8.46
N ALA A 91 -12.70 -0.41 9.49
CA ALA A 91 -13.22 0.73 10.23
C ALA A 91 -13.41 1.97 9.33
N HIS A 92 -12.50 2.19 8.39
CA HIS A 92 -12.62 3.27 7.42
C HIS A 92 -13.81 3.07 6.48
N TYR A 93 -14.00 1.87 5.90
CA TYR A 93 -15.17 1.56 5.08
C TYR A 93 -16.48 1.72 5.87
N ALA A 94 -16.52 1.25 7.11
CA ALA A 94 -17.69 1.42 7.98
C ALA A 94 -18.00 2.92 8.22
N ARG A 95 -17.00 3.75 8.50
CA ARG A 95 -17.15 5.21 8.63
C ARG A 95 -17.72 5.85 7.38
N LEU A 96 -17.32 5.38 6.21
CA LEU A 96 -17.81 5.84 4.91
C LEU A 96 -19.15 5.21 4.51
N ARG A 97 -19.72 4.32 5.32
CA ARG A 97 -20.95 3.55 5.06
C ARG A 97 -20.87 2.72 3.77
N ILE A 98 -19.71 2.13 3.53
CA ILE A 98 -19.46 1.18 2.44
C ILE A 98 -19.49 -0.23 3.04
N ASP A 99 -20.23 -1.14 2.40
CA ASP A 99 -20.24 -2.54 2.75
C ASP A 99 -18.87 -3.17 2.44
N PRO A 100 -18.10 -3.61 3.44
CA PRO A 100 -16.77 -4.16 3.23
C PRO A 100 -16.79 -5.50 2.46
N HIS A 101 -17.92 -6.23 2.40
CA HIS A 101 -18.03 -7.44 1.59
C HIS A 101 -17.92 -7.16 0.09
N THR A 102 -18.17 -5.92 -0.33
CA THR A 102 -17.99 -5.47 -1.71
C THR A 102 -16.54 -5.04 -2.01
N LYS A 103 -15.68 -5.04 -1.01
CA LYS A 103 -14.28 -4.58 -1.09
C LYS A 103 -13.31 -5.71 -0.86
N ARG A 104 -12.09 -5.54 -1.36
CA ARG A 104 -11.02 -6.53 -1.26
C ARG A 104 -9.84 -5.98 -0.48
N LEU A 105 -9.34 -6.75 0.46
CA LEU A 105 -8.07 -6.49 1.13
C LEU A 105 -7.02 -7.44 0.55
N VAL A 106 -5.96 -6.87 -0.02
CA VAL A 106 -4.83 -7.61 -0.60
C VAL A 106 -3.63 -7.50 0.33
N PHE A 107 -3.14 -8.63 0.81
CA PHE A 107 -1.97 -8.71 1.69
C PHE A 107 -0.77 -9.20 0.88
N SER A 108 0.35 -8.50 0.93
CA SER A 108 1.52 -8.79 0.09
C SER A 108 2.88 -8.53 0.73
N ASP A 109 2.95 -8.29 2.04
CA ASP A 109 4.21 -8.08 2.75
C ASP A 109 4.65 -9.33 3.50
N GLY A 110 5.76 -9.94 3.06
CA GLY A 110 6.45 -11.01 3.78
C GLY A 110 5.61 -12.25 4.09
N LEU A 111 4.62 -12.58 3.27
CA LEU A 111 3.68 -13.66 3.56
C LEU A 111 4.30 -15.04 3.35
N THR A 112 4.05 -15.92 4.34
CA THR A 112 4.07 -17.37 4.18
C THR A 112 2.64 -17.90 4.02
N VAL A 113 2.51 -19.17 3.67
CA VAL A 113 1.18 -19.83 3.57
C VAL A 113 0.47 -19.83 4.93
N GLU A 114 1.21 -20.10 6.03
CA GLU A 114 0.67 -20.12 7.39
C GLU A 114 0.15 -18.75 7.78
N ARG A 115 0.91 -17.67 7.52
CA ARG A 115 0.48 -16.31 7.81
C ARG A 115 -0.73 -15.90 6.98
N ALA A 116 -0.79 -16.30 5.72
CA ALA A 116 -1.95 -16.06 4.87
C ALA A 116 -3.21 -16.76 5.40
N LEU A 117 -3.08 -18.01 5.90
CA LEU A 117 -4.19 -18.74 6.53
C LEU A 117 -4.67 -18.09 7.84
N GLU A 118 -3.75 -17.55 8.64
CA GLU A 118 -4.10 -16.81 9.85
C GLU A 118 -4.91 -15.54 9.50
N ILE A 119 -4.43 -14.74 8.56
CA ILE A 119 -5.12 -13.54 8.08
C ILE A 119 -6.49 -13.92 7.48
N HIS A 120 -6.54 -15.00 6.70
CA HIS A 120 -7.79 -15.48 6.13
C HIS A 120 -8.82 -15.82 7.23
N ARG A 121 -8.44 -16.56 8.27
CA ARG A 121 -9.36 -16.89 9.39
C ARG A 121 -9.88 -15.65 10.10
N HIS A 122 -9.10 -14.58 10.14
CA HIS A 122 -9.48 -13.35 10.83
C HIS A 122 -10.49 -12.50 10.01
N PHE A 123 -10.39 -12.50 8.69
CA PHE A 123 -11.13 -11.56 7.83
C PHE A 123 -12.13 -12.21 6.86
N ALA A 124 -12.12 -13.53 6.65
CA ALA A 124 -12.85 -14.21 5.56
C ALA A 124 -14.36 -13.90 5.55
N ASP A 125 -14.98 -13.79 6.73
CA ASP A 125 -16.42 -13.51 6.86
C ASP A 125 -16.76 -12.00 6.82
N ARG A 126 -15.77 -11.14 6.56
CA ARG A 126 -15.92 -9.69 6.72
C ARG A 126 -15.63 -8.90 5.43
N THR A 127 -14.83 -9.47 4.53
CA THR A 127 -14.40 -8.79 3.29
C THR A 127 -13.86 -9.82 2.30
N GLN A 128 -13.68 -9.41 1.03
CA GLN A 128 -12.96 -10.24 0.06
C GLN A 128 -11.45 -10.17 0.33
N LEU A 129 -10.74 -11.28 0.14
CA LEU A 129 -9.31 -11.37 0.40
C LEU A 129 -8.50 -11.73 -0.83
N GLY A 130 -7.29 -11.18 -0.90
CA GLY A 130 -6.26 -11.56 -1.85
C GLY A 130 -4.91 -11.65 -1.15
N PHE A 131 -4.05 -12.57 -1.60
CA PHE A 131 -2.74 -12.80 -1.00
C PHE A 131 -1.66 -12.84 -2.08
N GLY A 132 -0.61 -12.03 -1.89
CA GLY A 132 0.60 -12.06 -2.69
C GLY A 132 1.72 -12.74 -1.91
N ILE A 133 2.02 -14.00 -2.24
CA ILE A 133 3.12 -14.76 -1.66
C ILE A 133 4.24 -14.80 -2.71
N GLY A 134 5.35 -14.12 -2.43
CA GLY A 134 6.48 -14.00 -3.32
C GLY A 134 7.56 -15.03 -3.02
N THR A 135 8.65 -14.60 -2.41
CA THR A 135 9.86 -15.39 -2.13
C THR A 135 9.57 -16.69 -1.38
N SER A 136 8.71 -16.67 -0.37
CA SER A 136 8.32 -17.86 0.40
C SER A 136 7.63 -18.96 -0.42
N LEU A 137 7.15 -18.65 -1.64
CA LEU A 137 6.58 -19.62 -2.56
C LEU A 137 7.55 -19.99 -3.69
N THR A 138 8.36 -19.01 -4.15
CA THR A 138 9.21 -19.19 -5.34
C THR A 138 10.62 -19.65 -5.03
N ASN A 139 11.08 -19.48 -3.78
CA ASN A 139 12.40 -19.90 -3.29
C ASN A 139 12.30 -20.65 -1.96
N ASP A 140 11.45 -21.66 -1.90
CA ASP A 140 11.29 -22.59 -0.78
C ASP A 140 12.18 -23.84 -0.98
N VAL A 141 13.48 -23.61 -1.14
CA VAL A 141 14.47 -24.67 -1.44
C VAL A 141 15.61 -24.75 -0.40
N GLY A 142 15.44 -24.05 0.74
CA GLY A 142 16.44 -24.04 1.82
C GLY A 142 17.67 -23.16 1.55
N LEU A 143 17.63 -22.33 0.51
CA LEU A 143 18.68 -21.34 0.22
C LEU A 143 18.19 -19.94 0.58
N GLU A 144 19.09 -19.11 1.13
CA GLU A 144 18.79 -17.72 1.40
C GLU A 144 18.45 -16.96 0.10
N PRO A 145 17.30 -16.31 0.00
CA PRO A 145 16.93 -15.54 -1.18
C PRO A 145 17.76 -14.26 -1.30
N LEU A 146 18.05 -13.86 -2.53
CA LEU A 146 18.59 -12.53 -2.78
C LEU A 146 17.52 -11.47 -2.55
N ASN A 147 17.70 -10.64 -1.54
CA ASN A 147 16.82 -9.52 -1.25
C ASN A 147 17.29 -8.27 -2.01
N ILE A 148 16.81 -8.10 -3.23
CA ILE A 148 17.08 -6.91 -4.05
C ILE A 148 15.86 -6.01 -3.97
N VAL A 149 16.03 -4.84 -3.34
CA VAL A 149 15.00 -3.81 -3.24
C VAL A 149 15.50 -2.54 -3.92
N MET A 150 14.74 -2.07 -4.90
CA MET A 150 14.96 -0.76 -5.52
C MET A 150 13.86 0.19 -5.06
N LYS A 151 14.23 1.44 -4.77
CA LYS A 151 13.32 2.52 -4.42
C LYS A 151 13.60 3.75 -5.26
N LEU A 152 12.55 4.44 -5.66
CA LEU A 152 12.68 5.73 -6.33
C LEU A 152 13.10 6.78 -5.29
N THR A 153 14.23 7.45 -5.51
CA THR A 153 14.73 8.53 -4.64
C THR A 153 14.60 9.91 -5.26
N ARG A 154 14.47 9.97 -6.59
CA ARG A 154 14.26 11.21 -7.33
C ARG A 154 13.33 11.01 -8.51
N ALA A 155 12.47 12.00 -8.78
CA ALA A 155 11.65 12.11 -9.97
C ALA A 155 11.65 13.56 -10.41
N ASN A 156 11.70 13.83 -11.72
CA ASN A 156 11.69 15.19 -12.29
C ASN A 156 12.71 16.13 -11.60
N GLY A 157 13.90 15.63 -11.26
CA GLY A 157 14.95 16.38 -10.57
C GLY A 157 14.69 16.68 -9.08
N GLN A 158 13.56 16.29 -8.53
CA GLN A 158 13.14 16.52 -7.13
C GLN A 158 13.30 15.25 -6.31
N PRO A 159 13.57 15.34 -4.99
CA PRO A 159 13.54 14.18 -4.12
C PRO A 159 12.12 13.64 -3.99
N VAL A 160 12.00 12.32 -3.87
CA VAL A 160 10.76 11.61 -3.55
C VAL A 160 11.05 10.51 -2.54
N ALA A 161 10.06 10.10 -1.75
CA ALA A 161 10.27 9.10 -0.73
C ALA A 161 9.03 8.24 -0.44
N LYS A 162 9.28 7.01 0.03
CA LYS A 162 8.32 6.16 0.70
C LYS A 162 8.61 6.20 2.21
N LEU A 163 7.62 6.58 3.03
CA LEU A 163 7.78 6.60 4.50
C LEU A 163 7.60 5.21 5.12
N SER A 164 6.70 4.38 4.57
CA SER A 164 6.38 3.04 5.05
C SER A 164 5.83 2.99 6.49
N ASP A 165 5.03 1.98 6.79
CA ASP A 165 4.56 1.67 8.16
C ASP A 165 5.51 0.72 8.91
N SER A 166 6.59 0.28 8.27
CA SER A 166 7.62 -0.58 8.88
C SER A 166 8.94 0.15 9.06
N PRO A 167 9.57 0.06 10.24
CA PRO A 167 10.93 0.57 10.44
C PRO A 167 11.92 -0.04 9.44
N GLY A 168 12.88 0.76 8.97
CA GLY A 168 13.96 0.29 8.08
C GLY A 168 13.60 0.15 6.60
N LYS A 169 12.34 0.31 6.20
CA LYS A 169 11.92 0.31 4.78
C LYS A 169 12.03 1.69 4.11
N LEU A 170 12.54 2.69 4.82
CA LEU A 170 12.76 4.03 4.31
C LEU A 170 14.02 4.09 3.45
N MET A 171 13.93 4.66 2.24
CA MET A 171 15.09 4.99 1.40
C MET A 171 14.88 6.39 0.83
N CYS A 172 15.68 7.33 1.28
CA CYS A 172 15.76 8.69 0.75
C CYS A 172 17.05 9.33 1.25
N ASP A 173 17.80 9.96 0.35
CA ASP A 173 19.06 10.61 0.68
C ASP A 173 18.87 12.04 1.22
N ASP A 174 17.70 12.64 1.00
CA ASP A 174 17.37 14.00 1.39
C ASP A 174 16.58 14.03 2.71
N GLN A 175 17.29 14.25 3.81
CA GLN A 175 16.69 14.31 5.14
C GLN A 175 15.78 15.53 5.33
N THR A 176 16.05 16.64 4.64
CA THR A 176 15.21 17.85 4.68
C THR A 176 13.87 17.56 4.01
N PHE A 177 13.90 16.91 2.85
CA PHE A 177 12.67 16.47 2.19
C PHE A 177 11.87 15.49 3.02
N LEU A 178 12.54 14.53 3.67
CA LEU A 178 11.85 13.57 4.57
C LEU A 178 11.14 14.27 5.73
N ALA A 179 11.80 15.23 6.37
CA ALA A 179 11.18 16.00 7.45
C ALA A 179 9.97 16.78 6.95
N TYR A 180 10.09 17.41 5.79
CA TYR A 180 9.01 18.15 5.15
C TYR A 180 7.85 17.22 4.74
N LEU A 181 8.12 16.06 4.14
CA LEU A 181 7.11 15.07 3.76
C LEU A 181 6.32 14.59 4.98
N ARG A 182 7.02 14.28 6.10
CA ARG A 182 6.38 13.91 7.36
C ARG A 182 5.48 15.02 7.91
N GLN A 183 5.97 16.25 7.89
CA GLN A 183 5.19 17.41 8.33
C GLN A 183 3.92 17.59 7.49
N VAL A 184 4.03 17.50 6.16
CA VAL A 184 2.91 17.69 5.24
C VAL A 184 1.81 16.65 5.43
N PHE A 185 2.18 15.39 5.74
CA PHE A 185 1.24 14.29 5.92
C PHE A 185 0.96 13.96 7.40
N ASN A 186 1.46 14.76 8.35
CA ASN A 186 1.32 14.55 9.79
C ASN A 186 1.79 13.16 10.26
N VAL A 187 2.87 12.66 9.65
CA VAL A 187 3.45 11.36 10.02
C VAL A 187 4.52 11.58 11.09
N PRO A 188 4.40 10.97 12.27
CA PRO A 188 5.37 11.14 13.34
C PRO A 188 6.77 10.68 12.90
N ALA A 189 7.81 11.30 13.47
CA ALA A 189 9.16 10.79 13.32
C ALA A 189 9.25 9.38 13.96
N PRO A 190 10.07 8.47 13.40
CA PRO A 190 10.31 7.19 14.07
C PRO A 190 10.85 7.48 15.47
N GLU A 191 10.36 6.74 16.46
CA GLU A 191 10.95 6.80 17.79
C GLU A 191 12.44 6.46 17.66
N ALA A 192 13.30 7.32 18.20
CA ALA A 192 14.72 7.02 18.29
C ALA A 192 14.84 5.71 19.08
N SER A 193 15.40 4.68 18.47
CA SER A 193 15.72 3.45 19.17
C SER A 193 16.59 3.84 20.36
N ARG A 194 16.03 3.78 21.55
CA ARG A 194 16.82 3.90 22.79
C ARG A 194 17.75 2.69 22.78
N GLY A 195 19.01 2.93 22.41
CA GLY A 195 20.08 1.97 22.46
C GLY A 195 20.39 1.52 23.88
#